data_e9b4d9c18379ece1d1055d4872ab011e
#
_entry.id   e9b4d9c18379ece1d1055d4872ab011e
#
_cell.length_a   1.000
_cell.length_b   1.000
_cell.length_c   1.000
_cell.angle_alpha   90.00
_cell.angle_beta   90.00
_cell.angle_gamma   90.00
#
_symmetry.space_group_name_H-M   'P 1'
#
loop_
_entity.id
_entity.type
_entity.pdbx_description
1 polymer ?
#
loop_
_entity_poly.entity_id
_entity_poly.type
_entity_poly.pdbx_seq_one_letter_code
_entity_poly.pdbx_strand_id
1 'polypeptide(L)'
;MLIKICGITTPEMARKVAASGADYIGLLFTSHSPRQIDLDTAKQICTVLKDYPTQVVGVFFDEPLEQIKAIDAELNLDVIQLHGDLPRASVNEFTYKPIIYVANGKALPSCLNPVKDFVLYEKITPPSQSEFRFFIAGGLDQSNVLERIAETTPDGVDLSSGVESSRGVKDFDKIREFLALLRPTYYGAYGGMFVPELLIEPLHDLTKAYHEIALADEFQHEYLDLLKNFVGRPTALTEVKNFAAAIGLKHVYLKREDLTHTGAHKINNALGQCLLAKKMGKTRIVAETGAGQHGVATATACAMLGLECVVYMGQVDVERQAPNVAKMRLLGAKVVPVTDGSATLKDAVNEALRDWAASYDATHYCLGTALGPYPFPQICARFQAVIGNEAKAQFEQRTARQPDLVIACVGGGSNAIGIFQAFIPDEQVKLVGVEAGGYGLGVGENAARFQSGRLGVLHGNR
;
A
#
# COMPACT_ATOMS: atom_id res chain seq x y z
N MET A 1 -14.91 1.19 -0.75
CA MET A 1 -15.55 1.99 -1.82
C MET A 1 -14.84 1.71 -3.14
N LEU A 2 -15.58 1.54 -4.23
CA LEU A 2 -15.05 1.33 -5.58
C LEU A 2 -14.71 2.67 -6.24
N ILE A 3 -13.62 2.72 -7.01
CA ILE A 3 -13.19 3.93 -7.70
C ILE A 3 -13.01 3.64 -9.18
N LYS A 4 -13.75 4.37 -10.01
CA LYS A 4 -13.66 4.30 -11.46
C LYS A 4 -13.06 5.60 -12.01
N ILE A 5 -12.04 5.48 -12.87
CA ILE A 5 -11.48 6.60 -13.62
C ILE A 5 -11.90 6.46 -15.09
N CYS A 6 -12.78 7.34 -15.51
CA CYS A 6 -13.43 7.26 -16.83
C CYS A 6 -12.74 8.18 -17.86
N GLY A 7 -12.57 7.67 -19.09
CA GLY A 7 -11.98 8.46 -20.17
C GLY A 7 -10.44 8.45 -20.20
N ILE A 8 -9.85 7.30 -20.00
CA ILE A 8 -8.42 7.06 -20.20
C ILE A 8 -8.15 6.89 -21.70
N THR A 9 -7.18 7.64 -22.20
CA THR A 9 -6.89 7.73 -23.66
C THR A 9 -5.51 7.20 -24.06
N THR A 10 -4.65 6.85 -23.10
CA THR A 10 -3.30 6.34 -23.40
C THR A 10 -2.93 5.12 -22.55
N PRO A 11 -2.15 4.15 -23.08
CA PRO A 11 -1.67 3.00 -22.33
C PRO A 11 -0.81 3.38 -21.12
N GLU A 12 -0.01 4.45 -21.23
CA GLU A 12 0.82 4.94 -20.14
C GLU A 12 -0.02 5.42 -18.96
N MET A 13 -1.05 6.25 -19.23
CA MET A 13 -1.97 6.73 -18.20
C MET A 13 -2.75 5.56 -17.57
N ALA A 14 -3.23 4.61 -18.39
CA ALA A 14 -3.92 3.41 -17.90
C ALA A 14 -3.07 2.64 -16.90
N ARG A 15 -1.80 2.39 -17.21
CA ARG A 15 -0.86 1.72 -16.30
C ARG A 15 -0.64 2.50 -15.00
N LYS A 16 -0.44 3.81 -15.07
CA LYS A 16 -0.26 4.67 -13.89
C LYS A 16 -1.50 4.65 -12.99
N VAL A 17 -2.68 4.75 -13.57
CA VAL A 17 -3.96 4.73 -12.84
C VAL A 17 -4.22 3.38 -12.18
N ALA A 18 -3.98 2.28 -12.89
CA ALA A 18 -4.11 0.93 -12.34
C ALA A 18 -3.11 0.68 -11.20
N ALA A 19 -1.84 1.05 -11.38
CA ALA A 19 -0.81 0.96 -10.36
C ALA A 19 -1.15 1.78 -9.10
N SER A 20 -1.91 2.87 -9.26
CA SER A 20 -2.39 3.71 -8.15
C SER A 20 -3.64 3.14 -7.45
N GLY A 21 -4.18 2.02 -7.91
CA GLY A 21 -5.23 1.28 -7.21
C GLY A 21 -6.66 1.65 -7.60
N ALA A 22 -6.91 2.20 -8.79
CA ALA A 22 -8.26 2.31 -9.31
C ALA A 22 -8.87 0.92 -9.57
N ASP A 23 -10.15 0.71 -9.23
CA ASP A 23 -10.83 -0.56 -9.48
C ASP A 23 -11.27 -0.71 -10.92
N TYR A 24 -11.64 0.41 -11.54
CA TYR A 24 -12.15 0.43 -12.91
C TYR A 24 -11.50 1.54 -13.75
N ILE A 25 -11.25 1.23 -15.01
CA ILE A 25 -10.85 2.18 -16.05
C ILE A 25 -11.92 2.19 -17.12
N GLY A 26 -12.48 3.37 -17.42
CA GLY A 26 -13.48 3.57 -18.49
C GLY A 26 -12.85 3.96 -19.81
N LEU A 27 -13.11 3.20 -20.86
CA LEU A 27 -12.74 3.42 -22.25
C LEU A 27 -13.97 3.88 -23.04
N LEU A 28 -13.94 5.06 -23.62
CA LEU A 28 -15.07 5.65 -24.34
C LEU A 28 -15.00 5.36 -25.82
N PHE A 29 -16.05 4.76 -26.35
CA PHE A 29 -16.16 4.44 -27.79
C PHE A 29 -17.12 5.40 -28.53
N THR A 30 -17.69 6.37 -27.80
CA THR A 30 -18.65 7.31 -28.38
C THR A 30 -17.98 8.54 -28.99
N SER A 31 -18.45 8.93 -30.20
CA SER A 31 -18.01 10.16 -30.90
C SER A 31 -18.45 11.46 -30.22
N HIS A 32 -19.38 11.38 -29.24
CA HIS A 32 -19.88 12.55 -28.50
C HIS A 32 -18.88 13.02 -27.41
N SER A 33 -17.78 12.30 -27.20
CA SER A 33 -16.80 12.61 -26.16
C SER A 33 -15.43 12.95 -26.71
N PRO A 34 -14.79 14.01 -26.21
CA PRO A 34 -13.37 14.30 -26.56
C PRO A 34 -12.39 13.23 -26.02
N ARG A 35 -12.89 12.27 -25.23
CA ARG A 35 -12.14 11.14 -24.63
C ARG A 35 -12.34 9.84 -25.41
N GLN A 36 -12.92 9.93 -26.60
CA GLN A 36 -13.06 8.78 -27.48
C GLN A 36 -11.71 8.21 -27.86
N ILE A 37 -11.60 6.88 -27.88
CA ILE A 37 -10.44 6.15 -28.38
C ILE A 37 -10.86 5.20 -29.50
N ASP A 38 -9.89 4.88 -30.34
CA ASP A 38 -10.05 3.83 -31.34
C ASP A 38 -9.78 2.43 -30.75
N LEU A 39 -10.10 1.41 -31.53
CA LEU A 39 -9.99 0.02 -31.09
C LEU A 39 -8.53 -0.41 -30.89
N ASP A 40 -7.59 0.12 -31.67
CA ASP A 40 -6.18 -0.23 -31.55
C ASP A 40 -5.56 0.35 -30.25
N THR A 41 -5.90 1.58 -29.90
CA THR A 41 -5.54 2.19 -28.60
C THR A 41 -6.16 1.40 -27.45
N ALA A 42 -7.43 0.99 -27.56
CA ALA A 42 -8.10 0.19 -26.55
C ALA A 42 -7.41 -1.17 -26.32
N LYS A 43 -6.98 -1.86 -27.39
CA LYS A 43 -6.21 -3.11 -27.30
C LYS A 43 -4.87 -2.92 -26.57
N GLN A 44 -4.16 -1.82 -26.86
CA GLN A 44 -2.91 -1.50 -26.18
C GLN A 44 -3.16 -1.27 -24.68
N ILE A 45 -4.23 -0.52 -24.33
CA ILE A 45 -4.62 -0.29 -22.94
C ILE A 45 -4.97 -1.62 -22.25
N CYS A 46 -5.81 -2.47 -22.84
CA CYS A 46 -6.14 -3.77 -22.29
C CYS A 46 -4.89 -4.65 -22.08
N THR A 47 -3.92 -4.55 -23.00
CA THR A 47 -2.67 -5.32 -22.90
C THR A 47 -1.83 -4.90 -21.70
N VAL A 48 -1.65 -3.62 -21.44
CA VAL A 48 -0.86 -3.14 -20.29
C VAL A 48 -1.58 -3.33 -18.95
N LEU A 49 -2.89 -3.56 -18.95
CA LEU A 49 -3.69 -3.78 -17.74
C LEU A 49 -3.77 -5.25 -17.29
N LYS A 50 -3.30 -6.22 -18.09
CA LYS A 50 -3.39 -7.66 -17.78
C LYS A 50 -2.77 -8.06 -16.44
N ASP A 51 -1.73 -7.34 -16.02
CA ASP A 51 -1.01 -7.61 -14.77
C ASP A 51 -1.60 -6.87 -13.56
N TYR A 52 -2.69 -6.12 -13.74
CA TYR A 52 -3.36 -5.34 -12.69
C TYR A 52 -4.75 -5.90 -12.38
N PRO A 53 -5.23 -5.76 -11.13
CA PRO A 53 -6.58 -6.17 -10.75
C PRO A 53 -7.67 -5.22 -11.26
N THR A 54 -7.28 -4.14 -11.93
CA THR A 54 -8.17 -3.10 -12.44
C THR A 54 -8.99 -3.63 -13.60
N GLN A 55 -10.31 -3.47 -13.51
CA GLN A 55 -11.26 -3.92 -14.53
C GLN A 55 -11.47 -2.87 -15.62
N VAL A 56 -11.61 -3.32 -16.86
CA VAL A 56 -11.83 -2.48 -18.04
C VAL A 56 -13.32 -2.35 -18.33
N VAL A 57 -13.82 -1.11 -18.33
CA VAL A 57 -15.21 -0.76 -18.62
C VAL A 57 -15.31 -0.15 -20.01
N GLY A 58 -16.04 -0.79 -20.92
CA GLY A 58 -16.43 -0.17 -22.20
C GLY A 58 -17.61 0.78 -21.98
N VAL A 59 -17.45 2.04 -22.32
CA VAL A 59 -18.46 3.07 -22.15
C VAL A 59 -19.06 3.46 -23.51
N PHE A 60 -20.38 3.27 -23.62
CA PHE A 60 -21.16 3.46 -24.85
C PHE A 60 -22.32 4.43 -24.61
N PHE A 61 -22.52 5.36 -25.55
CA PHE A 61 -23.59 6.35 -25.51
C PHE A 61 -24.40 6.29 -26.80
N ASP A 62 -25.50 5.55 -26.78
CA ASP A 62 -26.41 5.31 -27.92
C ASP A 62 -25.76 4.64 -29.14
N GLU A 63 -24.63 3.91 -28.97
CA GLU A 63 -24.04 3.12 -30.03
C GLU A 63 -24.95 1.93 -30.42
N PRO A 64 -24.92 1.53 -31.71
CA PRO A 64 -25.67 0.34 -32.18
C PRO A 64 -25.20 -0.93 -31.44
N LEU A 65 -26.18 -1.80 -31.11
CA LEU A 65 -25.97 -3.06 -30.40
C LEU A 65 -24.84 -3.91 -31.02
N GLU A 66 -24.86 -4.05 -32.36
CA GLU A 66 -23.86 -4.86 -33.08
C GLU A 66 -22.44 -4.30 -32.95
N GLN A 67 -22.30 -2.98 -32.88
CA GLN A 67 -21.01 -2.33 -32.67
C GLN A 67 -20.49 -2.59 -31.24
N ILE A 68 -21.38 -2.52 -30.23
CA ILE A 68 -21.01 -2.80 -28.84
C ILE A 68 -20.55 -4.25 -28.73
N LYS A 69 -21.30 -5.22 -29.31
CA LYS A 69 -20.94 -6.63 -29.32
C LYS A 69 -19.62 -6.90 -30.03
N ALA A 70 -19.37 -6.25 -31.15
CA ALA A 70 -18.11 -6.39 -31.88
C ALA A 70 -16.91 -5.92 -31.07
N ILE A 71 -17.01 -4.74 -30.42
CA ILE A 71 -15.97 -4.20 -29.55
C ILE A 71 -15.74 -5.11 -28.36
N ASP A 72 -16.81 -5.58 -27.71
CA ASP A 72 -16.70 -6.48 -26.57
C ASP A 72 -16.06 -7.84 -26.94
N ALA A 73 -16.44 -8.40 -28.08
CA ALA A 73 -15.86 -9.66 -28.57
C ALA A 73 -14.34 -9.54 -28.85
N GLU A 74 -13.88 -8.37 -29.28
CA GLU A 74 -12.49 -8.13 -29.62
C GLU A 74 -11.61 -7.78 -28.41
N LEU A 75 -12.16 -7.00 -27.44
CA LEU A 75 -11.42 -6.55 -26.26
C LEU A 75 -11.62 -7.45 -25.04
N ASN A 76 -12.66 -8.27 -25.03
CA ASN A 76 -13.12 -9.01 -23.85
C ASN A 76 -13.23 -8.12 -22.61
N LEU A 77 -14.04 -7.06 -22.70
CA LEU A 77 -14.28 -6.09 -21.63
C LEU A 77 -14.76 -6.78 -20.35
N ASP A 78 -14.39 -6.28 -19.18
CA ASP A 78 -14.87 -6.82 -17.90
C ASP A 78 -16.29 -6.36 -17.58
N VAL A 79 -16.63 -5.12 -17.95
CA VAL A 79 -17.91 -4.46 -17.66
C VAL A 79 -18.36 -3.63 -18.86
N ILE A 80 -19.68 -3.59 -19.09
CA ILE A 80 -20.28 -2.75 -20.14
C ILE A 80 -21.07 -1.63 -19.48
N GLN A 81 -20.70 -0.38 -19.76
CA GLN A 81 -21.45 0.80 -19.30
C GLN A 81 -22.32 1.35 -20.43
N LEU A 82 -23.63 1.39 -20.16
CA LEU A 82 -24.64 1.85 -21.09
C LEU A 82 -25.17 3.23 -20.68
N HIS A 83 -24.93 4.22 -21.55
CA HIS A 83 -25.35 5.59 -21.39
C HIS A 83 -26.23 5.99 -22.59
N GLY A 84 -27.25 6.83 -22.35
CA GLY A 84 -28.18 7.28 -23.38
C GLY A 84 -29.50 6.55 -23.42
N ASP A 85 -30.19 6.59 -24.54
CA ASP A 85 -31.56 6.11 -24.72
C ASP A 85 -31.63 4.70 -25.31
N LEU A 86 -30.65 3.82 -24.99
CA LEU A 86 -30.68 2.44 -25.43
C LEU A 86 -32.03 1.78 -25.11
N PRO A 87 -32.66 1.10 -26.08
CA PRO A 87 -33.88 0.35 -25.85
C PRO A 87 -33.68 -0.67 -24.74
N ARG A 88 -34.65 -0.80 -23.82
CA ARG A 88 -34.60 -1.80 -22.72
C ARG A 88 -34.32 -3.22 -23.22
N ALA A 89 -34.78 -3.56 -24.41
CA ALA A 89 -34.53 -4.85 -25.05
C ALA A 89 -33.02 -5.08 -25.32
N SER A 90 -32.23 -4.03 -25.55
CA SER A 90 -30.80 -4.17 -25.83
C SER A 90 -29.97 -4.48 -24.58
N VAL A 91 -30.43 -4.08 -23.40
CA VAL A 91 -29.73 -4.40 -22.12
C VAL A 91 -29.74 -5.90 -21.85
N ASN A 92 -30.82 -6.60 -22.23
CA ASN A 92 -30.93 -8.05 -22.10
C ASN A 92 -29.83 -8.82 -22.85
N GLU A 93 -29.32 -8.26 -23.93
CA GLU A 93 -28.28 -8.86 -24.75
C GLU A 93 -26.90 -8.90 -24.09
N PHE A 94 -26.71 -8.15 -22.99
CA PHE A 94 -25.46 -8.05 -22.25
C PHE A 94 -25.51 -8.72 -20.88
N THR A 95 -26.56 -9.47 -20.57
CA THR A 95 -26.75 -10.12 -19.25
C THR A 95 -25.70 -11.18 -18.92
N TYR A 96 -24.83 -11.54 -19.86
CA TYR A 96 -23.68 -12.42 -19.65
C TYR A 96 -22.50 -11.74 -18.94
N LYS A 97 -22.47 -10.39 -18.89
CA LYS A 97 -21.44 -9.59 -18.21
C LYS A 97 -22.06 -8.66 -17.15
N PRO A 98 -21.28 -8.14 -16.19
CA PRO A 98 -21.70 -7.03 -15.35
C PRO A 98 -21.97 -5.78 -16.17
N ILE A 99 -23.02 -5.05 -15.79
CA ILE A 99 -23.47 -3.82 -16.45
C ILE A 99 -23.39 -2.65 -15.47
N ILE A 100 -22.94 -1.48 -15.94
CA ILE A 100 -23.16 -0.20 -15.29
C ILE A 100 -24.21 0.54 -16.09
N TYR A 101 -25.42 0.67 -15.54
CA TYR A 101 -26.54 1.36 -16.19
C TYR A 101 -26.66 2.81 -15.71
N VAL A 102 -26.60 3.77 -16.63
CA VAL A 102 -26.71 5.19 -16.30
C VAL A 102 -28.19 5.58 -16.22
N ALA A 103 -28.68 5.82 -15.02
CA ALA A 103 -30.12 6.02 -14.77
C ALA A 103 -30.63 7.40 -15.22
N ASN A 104 -29.93 8.46 -14.85
CA ASN A 104 -30.28 9.87 -15.18
C ASN A 104 -31.80 10.20 -15.08
N GLY A 105 -32.43 9.75 -13.99
CA GLY A 105 -33.86 9.94 -13.77
C GLY A 105 -34.80 9.01 -14.57
N LYS A 106 -34.27 8.05 -15.32
CA LYS A 106 -35.01 7.03 -16.07
C LYS A 106 -35.35 5.82 -15.21
N ALA A 107 -36.42 5.13 -15.51
CA ALA A 107 -36.76 3.88 -14.85
C ALA A 107 -35.74 2.78 -15.21
N LEU A 108 -35.35 2.00 -14.22
CA LEU A 108 -34.39 0.92 -14.40
C LEU A 108 -34.97 -0.24 -15.20
N PRO A 109 -34.22 -0.84 -16.13
CA PRO A 109 -34.63 -2.05 -16.82
C PRO A 109 -34.83 -3.23 -15.86
N SER A 110 -35.88 -4.00 -16.05
CA SER A 110 -36.21 -5.16 -15.21
C SER A 110 -35.24 -6.34 -15.35
N CYS A 111 -34.39 -6.33 -16.36
CA CYS A 111 -33.38 -7.36 -16.60
C CYS A 111 -32.07 -7.15 -15.82
N LEU A 112 -31.88 -6.01 -15.16
CA LEU A 112 -30.71 -5.78 -14.33
C LEU A 112 -30.73 -6.72 -13.12
N ASN A 113 -29.54 -7.20 -12.76
CA ASN A 113 -29.33 -8.11 -11.64
C ASN A 113 -28.66 -7.34 -10.47
N PRO A 114 -29.34 -7.18 -9.31
CA PRO A 114 -28.80 -6.40 -8.19
C PRO A 114 -27.46 -6.92 -7.61
N VAL A 115 -27.15 -8.21 -7.86
CA VAL A 115 -25.91 -8.82 -7.31
C VAL A 115 -24.68 -8.44 -8.13
N LYS A 116 -24.80 -8.37 -9.47
CA LYS A 116 -23.65 -8.16 -10.37
C LYS A 116 -23.61 -6.80 -11.03
N ASP A 117 -24.78 -6.19 -11.26
CA ASP A 117 -24.90 -4.94 -12.01
C ASP A 117 -24.88 -3.71 -11.08
N PHE A 118 -24.52 -2.57 -11.64
CA PHE A 118 -24.48 -1.29 -10.95
C PHE A 118 -25.39 -0.27 -11.65
N VAL A 119 -25.91 0.65 -10.86
CA VAL A 119 -26.57 1.84 -11.38
C VAL A 119 -25.64 3.03 -11.18
N LEU A 120 -25.50 3.89 -12.21
CA LEU A 120 -24.73 5.12 -12.10
C LEU A 120 -25.67 6.32 -12.12
N TYR A 121 -25.56 7.15 -11.08
CA TYR A 121 -26.31 8.41 -10.95
C TYR A 121 -25.37 9.59 -11.24
N GLU A 122 -25.60 10.26 -12.38
CA GLU A 122 -24.80 11.41 -12.80
C GLU A 122 -25.50 12.71 -12.48
N LYS A 123 -24.95 13.53 -11.58
CA LYS A 123 -25.48 14.84 -11.15
C LYS A 123 -26.89 14.82 -10.56
N ILE A 124 -27.40 13.66 -10.21
CA ILE A 124 -28.72 13.50 -9.57
C ILE A 124 -28.56 12.80 -8.23
N THR A 125 -29.50 13.04 -7.32
CA THR A 125 -29.53 12.36 -6.02
C THR A 125 -30.05 10.94 -6.22
N PRO A 126 -29.32 9.90 -5.76
CA PRO A 126 -29.83 8.53 -5.76
C PRO A 126 -31.08 8.41 -4.87
N PRO A 127 -31.93 7.40 -5.09
CA PRO A 127 -33.04 7.11 -4.18
C PRO A 127 -32.50 6.74 -2.80
N SER A 128 -33.25 7.11 -1.74
CA SER A 128 -32.86 6.85 -0.34
C SER A 128 -32.76 5.36 0.00
N GLN A 129 -33.38 4.50 -0.78
CA GLN A 129 -33.24 3.04 -0.74
C GLN A 129 -33.06 2.53 -2.17
N SER A 130 -31.93 1.91 -2.43
CA SER A 130 -31.62 1.28 -3.72
C SER A 130 -31.41 -0.23 -3.50
N GLU A 131 -32.08 -1.05 -4.30
CA GLU A 131 -31.82 -2.49 -4.36
C GLU A 131 -30.51 -2.80 -5.09
N PHE A 132 -30.00 -1.84 -5.87
CA PHE A 132 -28.76 -1.98 -6.65
C PHE A 132 -27.61 -1.28 -5.96
N ARG A 133 -26.42 -1.87 -6.09
CA ARG A 133 -25.18 -1.16 -5.85
C ARG A 133 -25.06 -0.02 -6.85
N PHE A 134 -24.50 1.10 -6.42
CA PHE A 134 -24.46 2.25 -7.30
C PHE A 134 -23.22 3.12 -7.21
N PHE A 135 -22.91 3.76 -8.33
CA PHE A 135 -21.91 4.81 -8.45
C PHE A 135 -22.57 6.18 -8.47
N ILE A 136 -21.89 7.16 -7.90
CA ILE A 136 -22.16 8.58 -8.15
C ILE A 136 -21.14 9.15 -9.12
N ALA A 137 -21.57 10.08 -9.98
CA ALA A 137 -20.75 10.70 -10.99
C ALA A 137 -21.16 12.16 -11.25
N GLY A 138 -20.40 12.83 -12.10
CA GLY A 138 -20.73 14.16 -12.63
C GLY A 138 -20.23 15.32 -11.78
N GLY A 139 -19.07 15.86 -12.15
CA GLY A 139 -18.44 17.00 -11.51
C GLY A 139 -17.81 16.71 -10.15
N LEU A 140 -17.52 15.43 -9.85
CA LEU A 140 -16.80 15.05 -8.64
C LEU A 140 -15.33 15.46 -8.75
N ASP A 141 -14.84 16.14 -7.70
CA ASP A 141 -13.45 16.51 -7.51
C ASP A 141 -13.07 16.43 -6.01
N GLN A 142 -11.84 16.77 -5.68
CA GLN A 142 -11.33 16.69 -4.30
C GLN A 142 -12.12 17.58 -3.31
N SER A 143 -12.71 18.67 -3.77
CA SER A 143 -13.39 19.64 -2.91
C SER A 143 -14.80 19.18 -2.49
N ASN A 144 -15.43 18.30 -3.28
CA ASN A 144 -16.84 17.94 -3.09
C ASN A 144 -17.11 16.44 -2.86
N VAL A 145 -16.16 15.57 -3.17
CA VAL A 145 -16.40 14.12 -3.18
C VAL A 145 -16.75 13.55 -1.81
N LEU A 146 -16.10 14.00 -0.74
CA LEU A 146 -16.37 13.47 0.61
C LEU A 146 -17.76 13.87 1.09
N GLU A 147 -18.20 15.10 0.83
CA GLU A 147 -19.56 15.56 1.11
C GLU A 147 -20.60 14.73 0.34
N ARG A 148 -20.39 14.55 -0.96
CA ARG A 148 -21.26 13.73 -1.81
C ARG A 148 -21.34 12.28 -1.37
N ILE A 149 -20.24 11.69 -0.92
CA ILE A 149 -20.21 10.34 -0.35
C ILE A 149 -21.00 10.27 0.96
N ALA A 150 -20.83 11.25 1.85
CA ALA A 150 -21.55 11.29 3.12
C ALA A 150 -23.06 11.45 2.93
N GLU A 151 -23.50 12.24 1.93
CA GLU A 151 -24.90 12.45 1.62
C GLU A 151 -25.58 11.21 0.98
N THR A 152 -24.86 10.46 0.15
CA THR A 152 -25.46 9.44 -0.72
C THR A 152 -25.08 8.02 -0.38
N THR A 153 -24.02 7.82 0.42
CA THR A 153 -23.47 6.49 0.80
C THR A 153 -23.33 5.50 -0.37
N PRO A 154 -22.62 5.88 -1.47
CA PRO A 154 -22.53 5.06 -2.66
C PRO A 154 -21.57 3.88 -2.46
N ASP A 155 -21.72 2.84 -3.28
CA ASP A 155 -20.73 1.75 -3.37
C ASP A 155 -19.45 2.20 -4.09
N GLY A 156 -19.56 3.18 -4.98
CA GLY A 156 -18.44 3.70 -5.73
C GLY A 156 -18.61 5.12 -6.28
N VAL A 157 -17.49 5.66 -6.76
CA VAL A 157 -17.42 6.97 -7.45
C VAL A 157 -16.87 6.80 -8.86
N ASP A 158 -17.43 7.52 -9.82
CA ASP A 158 -16.96 7.58 -11.20
C ASP A 158 -16.46 8.98 -11.55
N LEU A 159 -15.16 9.07 -11.86
CA LEU A 159 -14.43 10.30 -12.06
C LEU A 159 -14.02 10.47 -13.51
N SER A 160 -14.25 11.66 -14.06
CA SER A 160 -13.77 12.00 -15.38
C SER A 160 -13.13 13.39 -15.39
N SER A 161 -13.91 14.47 -15.51
CA SER A 161 -13.41 15.84 -15.66
C SER A 161 -12.70 16.40 -14.43
N GLY A 162 -13.09 15.99 -13.21
CA GLY A 162 -12.49 16.48 -11.96
C GLY A 162 -11.02 16.09 -11.76
N VAL A 163 -10.54 15.13 -12.54
CA VAL A 163 -9.15 14.65 -12.52
C VAL A 163 -8.43 14.94 -13.85
N GLU A 164 -8.79 16.03 -14.51
CA GLU A 164 -8.17 16.50 -15.77
C GLU A 164 -7.42 17.81 -15.58
N SER A 165 -6.33 17.98 -16.33
CA SER A 165 -5.61 19.25 -16.47
C SER A 165 -6.27 20.16 -17.48
N SER A 166 -6.83 19.56 -18.55
CA SER A 166 -7.66 20.20 -19.57
C SER A 166 -8.65 19.18 -20.12
N ARG A 167 -9.70 19.65 -20.81
CA ARG A 167 -10.78 18.77 -21.29
C ARG A 167 -10.25 17.59 -22.13
N GLY A 168 -10.41 16.37 -21.63
CA GLY A 168 -9.96 15.13 -22.26
C GLY A 168 -8.54 14.70 -21.92
N VAL A 169 -7.79 15.50 -21.15
CA VAL A 169 -6.40 15.19 -20.76
C VAL A 169 -6.35 14.92 -19.26
N LYS A 170 -6.11 13.67 -18.89
CA LYS A 170 -5.99 13.26 -17.48
C LYS A 170 -4.74 13.83 -16.84
N ASP A 171 -4.90 14.27 -15.59
CA ASP A 171 -3.83 14.74 -14.71
C ASP A 171 -3.53 13.63 -13.69
N PHE A 172 -2.35 13.06 -13.76
CA PHE A 172 -1.99 11.93 -12.90
C PHE A 172 -1.84 12.35 -11.43
N ASP A 173 -1.36 13.56 -11.16
CA ASP A 173 -1.20 14.05 -9.78
C ASP A 173 -2.57 14.23 -9.12
N LYS A 174 -3.53 14.82 -9.82
CA LYS A 174 -4.93 14.91 -9.35
C LYS A 174 -5.56 13.54 -9.10
N ILE A 175 -5.31 12.56 -9.99
CA ILE A 175 -5.81 11.19 -9.80
C ILE A 175 -5.19 10.58 -8.55
N ARG A 176 -3.87 10.69 -8.36
CA ARG A 176 -3.16 10.14 -7.21
C ARG A 176 -3.66 10.75 -5.90
N GLU A 177 -3.80 12.06 -5.84
CA GLU A 177 -4.31 12.78 -4.67
C GLU A 177 -5.76 12.39 -4.37
N PHE A 178 -6.59 12.23 -5.40
CA PHE A 178 -7.97 11.79 -5.23
C PHE A 178 -8.07 10.36 -4.69
N LEU A 179 -7.25 9.45 -5.22
CA LEU A 179 -7.17 8.06 -4.72
C LEU A 179 -6.69 8.01 -3.26
N ALA A 180 -5.70 8.83 -2.92
CA ALA A 180 -5.22 8.94 -1.53
C ALA A 180 -6.29 9.49 -0.58
N LEU A 181 -7.10 10.46 -1.03
CA LEU A 181 -8.21 11.01 -0.26
C LEU A 181 -9.27 9.95 0.07
N LEU A 182 -9.62 9.10 -0.91
CA LEU A 182 -10.66 8.08 -0.75
C LEU A 182 -10.16 6.77 -0.14
N ARG A 183 -8.87 6.53 -0.22
CA ARG A 183 -8.21 5.30 0.27
C ARG A 183 -6.95 5.62 1.06
N PRO A 184 -7.06 6.35 2.18
CA PRO A 184 -5.89 6.75 2.98
C PRO A 184 -5.09 5.56 3.52
N THR A 185 -5.70 4.36 3.54
CA THR A 185 -5.06 3.11 4.00
C THR A 185 -4.31 2.35 2.92
N TYR A 186 -4.29 2.84 1.67
CA TYR A 186 -3.66 2.18 0.53
C TYR A 186 -2.45 2.95 0.01
N TYR A 187 -1.54 2.20 -0.60
CA TYR A 187 -0.34 2.65 -1.30
C TYR A 187 -0.42 2.13 -2.74
N GLY A 188 -1.15 2.84 -3.59
CA GLY A 188 -1.55 2.34 -4.89
C GLY A 188 -2.48 1.13 -4.76
N ALA A 189 -2.18 0.03 -5.45
CA ALA A 189 -2.96 -1.21 -5.41
C ALA A 189 -2.74 -2.04 -4.13
N TYR A 190 -1.82 -1.65 -3.26
CA TYR A 190 -1.42 -2.39 -2.06
C TYR A 190 -1.85 -1.70 -0.78
N GLY A 191 -1.83 -2.43 0.34
CA GLY A 191 -2.18 -1.89 1.66
C GLY A 191 -3.53 -2.37 2.15
N GLY A 192 -4.29 -1.47 2.77
CA GLY A 192 -5.59 -1.75 3.35
C GLY A 192 -5.53 -2.29 4.78
N MET A 193 -6.69 -2.73 5.29
CA MET A 193 -6.88 -3.20 6.65
C MET A 193 -7.76 -4.47 6.61
N PHE A 194 -7.17 -5.59 6.18
CA PHE A 194 -7.85 -6.87 6.00
C PHE A 194 -7.63 -7.77 7.23
N VAL A 195 -8.24 -7.39 8.34
CA VAL A 195 -8.07 -8.05 9.63
C VAL A 195 -9.41 -8.56 10.18
N PRO A 196 -9.40 -9.53 11.11
CA PRO A 196 -10.59 -9.86 11.89
C PRO A 196 -11.14 -8.64 12.62
N GLU A 197 -12.46 -8.63 12.84
CA GLU A 197 -13.19 -7.52 13.48
C GLU A 197 -12.57 -7.08 14.82
N LEU A 198 -12.08 -8.03 15.62
CA LEU A 198 -11.39 -7.80 16.88
C LEU A 198 -10.19 -6.85 16.81
N LEU A 199 -9.55 -6.72 15.64
CA LEU A 199 -8.38 -5.88 15.44
C LEU A 199 -8.71 -4.52 14.81
N ILE A 200 -9.95 -4.26 14.44
CA ILE A 200 -10.36 -3.00 13.80
C ILE A 200 -10.21 -1.83 14.77
N GLU A 201 -10.76 -1.95 15.99
CA GLU A 201 -10.68 -0.91 17.01
C GLU A 201 -9.22 -0.65 17.45
N PRO A 202 -8.39 -1.65 17.77
CA PRO A 202 -6.95 -1.46 18.01
C PRO A 202 -6.21 -0.72 16.91
N LEU A 203 -6.54 -0.98 15.65
CA LEU A 203 -5.92 -0.30 14.50
C LEU A 203 -6.42 1.14 14.33
N HIS A 204 -7.69 1.42 14.63
CA HIS A 204 -8.21 2.79 14.64
C HIS A 204 -7.55 3.63 15.74
N ASP A 205 -7.41 3.06 16.95
CA ASP A 205 -6.72 3.73 18.06
C ASP A 205 -5.25 4.00 17.71
N LEU A 206 -4.56 3.04 17.12
CA LEU A 206 -3.19 3.20 16.66
C LEU A 206 -3.09 4.26 15.54
N THR A 207 -4.06 4.29 14.63
CA THR A 207 -4.13 5.31 13.56
C THR A 207 -4.27 6.70 14.17
N LYS A 208 -5.20 6.87 15.11
CA LYS A 208 -5.40 8.12 15.83
C LYS A 208 -4.12 8.55 16.55
N ALA A 209 -3.52 7.66 17.33
CA ALA A 209 -2.29 7.92 18.04
C ALA A 209 -1.12 8.27 17.12
N TYR A 210 -1.02 7.62 15.96
CA TYR A 210 -0.02 7.96 14.95
C TYR A 210 -0.17 9.41 14.49
N HIS A 211 -1.38 9.86 14.16
CA HIS A 211 -1.62 11.21 13.67
C HIS A 211 -1.54 12.28 14.75
N GLU A 212 -2.07 12.00 15.94
CA GLU A 212 -2.17 13.00 17.01
C GLU A 212 -0.92 13.06 17.91
N ILE A 213 -0.24 11.92 18.10
CA ILE A 213 0.92 11.83 19.01
C ILE A 213 2.21 11.72 18.22
N ALA A 214 2.35 10.68 17.36
CA ALA A 214 3.63 10.40 16.71
C ALA A 214 4.09 11.50 15.75
N LEU A 215 3.18 12.25 15.13
CA LEU A 215 3.50 13.36 14.24
C LEU A 215 3.67 14.69 14.95
N ALA A 216 3.34 14.80 16.26
CA ALA A 216 3.50 16.01 17.03
C ALA A 216 4.98 16.36 17.27
N ASP A 217 5.30 17.65 17.27
CA ASP A 217 6.68 18.15 17.43
C ASP A 217 7.35 17.64 18.71
N GLU A 218 6.61 17.59 19.82
CA GLU A 218 7.12 17.09 21.11
C GLU A 218 7.60 15.64 21.00
N PHE A 219 6.79 14.77 20.37
CA PHE A 219 7.17 13.37 20.15
C PHE A 219 8.38 13.26 19.21
N GLN A 220 8.39 14.04 18.14
CA GLN A 220 9.49 14.01 17.17
C GLN A 220 10.81 14.49 17.82
N HIS A 221 10.79 15.50 18.66
CA HIS A 221 11.96 15.96 19.40
C HIS A 221 12.48 14.87 20.35
N GLU A 222 11.62 14.25 21.17
CA GLU A 222 12.00 13.15 22.06
C GLU A 222 12.57 11.96 21.28
N TYR A 223 11.91 11.57 20.18
CA TYR A 223 12.37 10.48 19.34
C TYR A 223 13.74 10.76 18.69
N LEU A 224 13.94 11.96 18.15
CA LEU A 224 15.23 12.37 17.56
C LEU A 224 16.35 12.45 18.61
N ASP A 225 16.05 12.90 19.82
CA ASP A 225 17.02 12.90 20.93
C ASP A 225 17.45 11.47 21.28
N LEU A 226 16.51 10.54 21.36
CA LEU A 226 16.78 9.12 21.59
C LEU A 226 17.57 8.50 20.44
N LEU A 227 17.27 8.82 19.20
CA LEU A 227 18.03 8.38 18.04
C LEU A 227 19.49 8.85 18.11
N LYS A 228 19.71 10.10 18.54
CA LYS A 228 21.05 10.68 18.67
C LYS A 228 21.81 10.10 19.85
N ASN A 229 21.21 10.14 21.04
CA ASN A 229 21.93 9.89 22.30
C ASN A 229 21.94 8.43 22.74
N PHE A 230 20.99 7.61 22.24
CA PHE A 230 20.89 6.21 22.58
C PHE A 230 21.20 5.29 21.38
N VAL A 231 20.69 5.58 20.20
CA VAL A 231 20.95 4.74 19.01
C VAL A 231 22.28 5.04 18.35
N GLY A 232 22.84 6.25 18.52
CA GLY A 232 24.12 6.65 17.95
C GLY A 232 24.00 7.20 16.51
N ARG A 233 22.91 7.91 16.22
CA ARG A 233 22.71 8.56 14.91
C ARG A 233 23.27 9.97 14.87
N PRO A 234 23.66 10.50 13.67
CA PRO A 234 23.58 9.86 12.36
C PRO A 234 24.62 8.74 12.18
N THR A 235 24.21 7.65 11.52
CA THR A 235 25.16 6.60 11.15
C THR A 235 26.09 7.06 10.03
N ALA A 236 27.31 6.48 9.95
CA ALA A 236 28.28 6.89 8.94
C ALA A 236 27.81 6.52 7.52
N LEU A 237 28.17 7.39 6.56
CA LEU A 237 28.17 7.08 5.14
C LEU A 237 29.63 6.82 4.74
N THR A 238 30.02 5.57 4.54
CA THR A 238 31.41 5.14 4.32
C THR A 238 31.70 4.89 2.87
N GLU A 239 32.71 5.56 2.30
CA GLU A 239 33.21 5.25 0.96
C GLU A 239 34.06 3.98 0.99
N VAL A 240 33.77 3.00 0.12
CA VAL A 240 34.46 1.70 0.05
C VAL A 240 35.26 1.58 -1.25
N LYS A 241 36.40 2.27 -1.31
CA LYS A 241 37.23 2.43 -2.52
C LYS A 241 37.70 1.12 -3.12
N ASN A 242 38.22 0.21 -2.29
CA ASN A 242 38.73 -1.08 -2.76
C ASN A 242 37.62 -1.95 -3.35
N PHE A 243 36.42 -1.94 -2.73
CA PHE A 243 35.26 -2.65 -3.25
C PHE A 243 34.79 -2.03 -4.57
N ALA A 244 34.71 -0.72 -4.64
CA ALA A 244 34.35 -0.01 -5.87
C ALA A 244 35.29 -0.37 -7.03
N ALA A 245 36.60 -0.33 -6.81
CA ALA A 245 37.60 -0.70 -7.81
C ALA A 245 37.46 -2.16 -8.27
N ALA A 246 37.21 -3.09 -7.33
CA ALA A 246 37.08 -4.52 -7.63
C ALA A 246 35.87 -4.84 -8.55
N ILE A 247 34.80 -4.01 -8.50
CA ILE A 247 33.61 -4.17 -9.34
C ILE A 247 33.52 -3.16 -10.51
N GLY A 248 34.64 -2.44 -10.79
CA GLY A 248 34.74 -1.51 -11.91
C GLY A 248 33.92 -0.21 -11.75
N LEU A 249 33.56 0.16 -10.52
CA LEU A 249 32.86 1.41 -10.23
C LEU A 249 33.84 2.46 -9.69
N LYS A 250 33.51 3.73 -9.95
CA LYS A 250 34.35 4.86 -9.49
C LYS A 250 34.15 5.15 -8.01
N HIS A 251 32.91 5.13 -7.55
CA HIS A 251 32.54 5.41 -6.17
C HIS A 251 31.43 4.49 -5.69
N VAL A 252 31.58 3.93 -4.50
CA VAL A 252 30.54 3.19 -3.77
C VAL A 252 30.55 3.66 -2.32
N TYR A 253 29.36 3.94 -1.80
CA TYR A 253 29.15 4.35 -0.42
C TYR A 253 28.23 3.38 0.30
N LEU A 254 28.52 3.07 1.55
CA LEU A 254 27.68 2.27 2.41
C LEU A 254 27.03 3.14 3.50
N LYS A 255 25.72 3.18 3.58
CA LYS A 255 25.01 3.71 4.75
C LYS A 255 25.05 2.66 5.85
N ARG A 256 25.79 2.94 6.91
CA ARG A 256 26.23 1.96 7.93
C ARG A 256 25.20 1.78 9.05
N GLU A 257 24.07 1.14 8.74
CA GLU A 257 23.04 0.81 9.74
C GLU A 257 23.48 -0.32 10.71
N ASP A 258 24.57 -1.02 10.41
CA ASP A 258 25.26 -1.94 11.30
C ASP A 258 25.96 -1.24 12.50
N LEU A 259 26.18 0.06 12.42
CA LEU A 259 26.77 0.87 13.50
C LEU A 259 25.75 1.45 14.49
N THR A 260 24.45 1.15 14.32
CA THR A 260 23.46 1.48 15.33
C THR A 260 23.65 0.64 16.59
N HIS A 261 23.13 1.09 17.73
CA HIS A 261 23.28 0.44 19.05
C HIS A 261 22.99 -1.09 19.04
N THR A 262 22.02 -1.54 18.25
CA THR A 262 21.66 -2.98 18.15
C THR A 262 22.32 -3.71 16.97
N GLY A 263 23.12 -3.02 16.18
CA GLY A 263 23.81 -3.59 15.01
C GLY A 263 22.92 -3.74 13.77
N ALA A 264 21.75 -3.11 13.72
CA ALA A 264 20.85 -3.10 12.55
C ALA A 264 19.83 -1.95 12.62
N HIS A 265 19.29 -1.58 11.46
CA HIS A 265 18.27 -0.53 11.28
C HIS A 265 16.96 -0.73 12.10
N LYS A 266 16.72 -1.94 12.59
CA LYS A 266 15.46 -2.29 13.27
C LYS A 266 15.17 -1.44 14.50
N ILE A 267 16.22 -0.96 15.18
CA ILE A 267 16.08 -0.13 16.39
C ILE A 267 15.35 1.19 16.12
N ASN A 268 15.50 1.77 14.93
CA ASN A 268 14.83 3.02 14.58
C ASN A 268 13.30 2.87 14.71
N ASN A 269 12.76 1.85 14.05
CA ASN A 269 11.33 1.56 14.07
C ASN A 269 10.85 1.05 15.44
N ALA A 270 11.58 0.11 16.05
CA ALA A 270 11.20 -0.45 17.35
C ALA A 270 11.14 0.63 18.44
N LEU A 271 12.12 1.53 18.47
CA LEU A 271 12.17 2.64 19.42
C LEU A 271 11.00 3.60 19.22
N GLY A 272 10.71 3.97 17.96
CA GLY A 272 9.58 4.85 17.65
C GLY A 272 8.23 4.24 18.03
N GLN A 273 8.01 2.97 17.73
CA GLN A 273 6.77 2.27 18.11
C GLN A 273 6.63 2.08 19.61
N CYS A 274 7.69 1.70 20.33
CA CYS A 274 7.66 1.55 21.77
C CYS A 274 7.44 2.90 22.48
N LEU A 275 8.04 3.99 21.99
CA LEU A 275 7.79 5.33 22.50
C LEU A 275 6.33 5.74 22.29
N LEU A 276 5.79 5.50 21.08
CA LEU A 276 4.38 5.77 20.79
C LEU A 276 3.46 4.97 21.71
N ALA A 277 3.71 3.68 21.87
CA ALA A 277 2.95 2.82 22.77
C ALA A 277 2.96 3.34 24.22
N LYS A 278 4.13 3.78 24.72
CA LYS A 278 4.25 4.39 26.05
C LYS A 278 3.40 5.67 26.18
N LYS A 279 3.43 6.55 25.16
CA LYS A 279 2.59 7.75 25.12
C LYS A 279 1.09 7.45 25.01
N MET A 280 0.71 6.30 24.43
CA MET A 280 -0.65 5.77 24.44
C MET A 280 -1.06 5.16 25.79
N GLY A 281 -0.17 5.10 26.78
CA GLY A 281 -0.42 4.49 28.09
C GLY A 281 -0.28 2.94 28.09
N LYS A 282 0.25 2.34 27.02
CA LYS A 282 0.51 0.90 26.99
C LYS A 282 1.70 0.57 27.90
N THR A 283 1.60 -0.56 28.58
CA THR A 283 2.63 -1.02 29.53
C THR A 283 3.38 -2.27 29.04
N ARG A 284 2.87 -2.89 27.97
CA ARG A 284 3.37 -4.16 27.43
C ARG A 284 3.52 -4.07 25.91
N ILE A 285 4.60 -4.66 25.41
CA ILE A 285 4.87 -4.79 23.97
C ILE A 285 4.94 -6.25 23.60
N VAL A 286 4.26 -6.63 22.53
CA VAL A 286 4.46 -7.90 21.84
C VAL A 286 5.13 -7.66 20.50
N ALA A 287 6.00 -8.58 20.09
CA ALA A 287 6.66 -8.54 18.78
C ALA A 287 6.86 -9.95 18.24
N GLU A 288 7.03 -10.06 16.94
CA GLU A 288 7.52 -11.26 16.27
C GLU A 288 8.97 -11.09 15.84
N THR A 289 9.67 -12.20 15.65
CA THR A 289 11.00 -12.16 15.04
C THR A 289 11.35 -13.50 14.37
N GLY A 290 12.06 -13.44 13.23
CA GLY A 290 12.66 -14.60 12.57
C GLY A 290 14.17 -14.64 12.85
N ALA A 291 14.97 -13.82 12.16
CA ALA A 291 16.42 -13.73 12.36
C ALA A 291 16.84 -13.17 13.75
N GLY A 292 15.89 -12.73 14.57
CA GLY A 292 16.15 -12.25 15.93
C GLY A 292 16.45 -10.74 16.04
N GLN A 293 16.79 -10.06 14.96
CA GLN A 293 17.19 -8.64 15.01
C GLN A 293 16.06 -7.69 15.42
N HIS A 294 14.82 -7.96 14.97
CA HIS A 294 13.68 -7.18 15.40
C HIS A 294 13.36 -7.41 16.89
N GLY A 295 13.40 -8.66 17.33
CA GLY A 295 13.21 -9.00 18.75
C GLY A 295 14.24 -8.33 19.65
N VAL A 296 15.53 -8.34 19.28
CA VAL A 296 16.61 -7.65 20.02
C VAL A 296 16.34 -6.13 20.06
N ALA A 297 15.96 -5.52 18.94
CA ALA A 297 15.66 -4.09 18.88
C ALA A 297 14.47 -3.73 19.76
N THR A 298 13.39 -4.52 19.73
CA THR A 298 12.20 -4.31 20.57
C THR A 298 12.52 -4.52 22.06
N ALA A 299 13.24 -5.60 22.41
CA ALA A 299 13.68 -5.83 23.79
C ALA A 299 14.55 -4.67 24.32
N THR A 300 15.45 -4.12 23.48
CA THR A 300 16.29 -2.98 23.82
C THR A 300 15.45 -1.71 24.07
N ALA A 301 14.51 -1.41 23.20
CA ALA A 301 13.61 -0.27 23.36
C ALA A 301 12.72 -0.40 24.59
N CYS A 302 12.18 -1.60 24.84
CA CYS A 302 11.36 -1.88 26.03
C CYS A 302 12.16 -1.74 27.34
N ALA A 303 13.37 -2.28 27.38
CA ALA A 303 14.25 -2.16 28.56
C ALA A 303 14.55 -0.70 28.88
N MET A 304 14.83 0.11 27.84
CA MET A 304 15.08 1.55 28.01
C MET A 304 13.84 2.32 28.48
N LEU A 305 12.65 1.99 27.95
CA LEU A 305 11.41 2.71 28.22
C LEU A 305 10.64 2.19 29.45
N GLY A 306 11.10 1.08 30.06
CA GLY A 306 10.46 0.46 31.23
C GLY A 306 9.15 -0.26 30.87
N LEU A 307 9.10 -0.93 29.70
CA LEU A 307 7.94 -1.67 29.18
C LEU A 307 8.17 -3.19 29.30
N GLU A 308 7.12 -3.95 29.60
CA GLU A 308 7.16 -5.40 29.47
C GLU A 308 7.33 -5.80 28.01
N CYS A 309 8.14 -6.82 27.74
CA CYS A 309 8.44 -7.27 26.37
C CYS A 309 8.23 -8.78 26.23
N VAL A 310 7.37 -9.16 25.26
CA VAL A 310 7.17 -10.55 24.85
C VAL A 310 7.49 -10.67 23.38
N VAL A 311 8.38 -11.61 23.04
CA VAL A 311 8.81 -11.83 21.64
C VAL A 311 8.45 -13.25 21.23
N TYR A 312 7.61 -13.37 20.20
CA TYR A 312 7.27 -14.64 19.57
C TYR A 312 8.30 -14.97 18.49
N MET A 313 8.79 -16.20 18.50
CA MET A 313 9.81 -16.64 17.55
C MET A 313 9.59 -18.12 17.22
N GLY A 314 9.61 -18.46 15.92
CA GLY A 314 9.48 -19.86 15.52
C GLY A 314 10.55 -20.75 16.15
N GLN A 315 10.20 -21.96 16.57
CA GLN A 315 11.14 -22.88 17.25
C GLN A 315 12.41 -23.13 16.42
N VAL A 316 12.27 -23.28 15.10
CA VAL A 316 13.38 -23.45 14.17
C VAL A 316 14.33 -22.23 14.21
N ASP A 317 13.75 -21.04 14.29
CA ASP A 317 14.53 -19.79 14.34
C ASP A 317 15.17 -19.57 15.72
N VAL A 318 14.49 -19.98 16.83
CA VAL A 318 15.07 -19.95 18.19
C VAL A 318 16.37 -20.73 18.26
N GLU A 319 16.42 -21.90 17.65
CA GLU A 319 17.61 -22.75 17.63
C GLU A 319 18.72 -22.16 16.75
N ARG A 320 18.36 -21.68 15.54
CA ARG A 320 19.33 -21.08 14.61
C ARG A 320 19.93 -19.78 15.13
N GLN A 321 19.17 -19.01 15.88
CA GLN A 321 19.51 -17.65 16.31
C GLN A 321 19.71 -17.55 17.83
N ALA A 322 20.20 -18.63 18.47
CA ALA A 322 20.43 -18.69 19.91
C ALA A 322 21.17 -17.47 20.51
N PRO A 323 22.17 -16.85 19.84
CA PRO A 323 22.82 -15.65 20.37
C PRO A 323 21.86 -14.45 20.48
N ASN A 324 20.93 -14.27 19.53
CA ASN A 324 19.93 -13.21 19.61
C ASN A 324 18.88 -13.49 20.67
N VAL A 325 18.50 -14.75 20.86
CA VAL A 325 17.62 -15.18 21.95
C VAL A 325 18.25 -14.86 23.31
N ALA A 326 19.54 -15.16 23.49
CA ALA A 326 20.25 -14.81 24.71
C ALA A 326 20.27 -13.28 24.98
N LYS A 327 20.48 -12.46 23.94
CA LYS A 327 20.42 -11.00 24.07
C LYS A 327 19.04 -10.51 24.48
N MET A 328 17.96 -11.02 23.87
CA MET A 328 16.60 -10.65 24.23
C MET A 328 16.29 -10.98 25.70
N ARG A 329 16.66 -12.18 26.16
CA ARG A 329 16.49 -12.60 27.57
C ARG A 329 17.30 -11.75 28.53
N LEU A 330 18.54 -11.41 28.19
CA LEU A 330 19.40 -10.53 28.98
C LEU A 330 18.78 -9.13 29.17
N LEU A 331 18.08 -8.64 28.13
CA LEU A 331 17.36 -7.37 28.14
C LEU A 331 15.99 -7.46 28.88
N GLY A 332 15.65 -8.61 29.45
CA GLY A 332 14.43 -8.82 30.23
C GLY A 332 13.21 -9.24 29.40
N ALA A 333 13.36 -9.48 28.10
CA ALA A 333 12.26 -9.93 27.26
C ALA A 333 11.95 -11.43 27.48
N LYS A 334 10.65 -11.77 27.50
CA LYS A 334 10.17 -13.14 27.44
C LYS A 334 10.16 -13.62 25.99
N VAL A 335 11.00 -14.56 25.63
CA VAL A 335 11.00 -15.20 24.31
C VAL A 335 10.14 -16.44 24.35
N VAL A 336 9.07 -16.46 23.54
CA VAL A 336 8.08 -17.54 23.43
C VAL A 336 8.33 -18.30 22.12
N PRO A 337 8.80 -19.55 22.18
CA PRO A 337 8.92 -20.39 21.00
C PRO A 337 7.55 -20.76 20.44
N VAL A 338 7.39 -20.67 19.12
CA VAL A 338 6.18 -21.09 18.41
C VAL A 338 6.47 -22.39 17.67
N THR A 339 5.74 -23.44 18.00
CA THR A 339 5.92 -24.79 17.45
C THR A 339 4.88 -25.16 16.40
N ASP A 340 3.82 -24.36 16.28
CA ASP A 340 2.72 -24.61 15.34
C ASP A 340 3.14 -24.33 13.89
N GLY A 341 2.46 -24.95 12.95
CA GLY A 341 2.65 -24.75 11.52
C GLY A 341 4.05 -25.14 11.03
N SER A 342 4.74 -24.21 10.39
CA SER A 342 6.14 -24.38 9.94
C SER A 342 7.17 -24.02 11.03
N ALA A 343 6.72 -23.59 12.21
CA ALA A 343 7.54 -23.13 13.32
C ALA A 343 8.56 -22.04 12.92
N THR A 344 8.14 -21.12 12.01
CA THR A 344 8.94 -20.04 11.47
C THR A 344 8.29 -18.66 11.68
N LEU A 345 8.88 -17.60 11.14
CA LEU A 345 8.41 -16.23 11.26
C LEU A 345 6.91 -16.05 10.98
N LYS A 346 6.34 -16.74 9.98
CA LYS A 346 4.91 -16.63 9.66
C LYS A 346 4.01 -17.02 10.84
N ASP A 347 4.37 -18.10 11.52
CA ASP A 347 3.61 -18.61 12.65
C ASP A 347 3.81 -17.73 13.89
N ALA A 348 5.01 -17.19 14.07
CA ALA A 348 5.30 -16.19 15.10
C ALA A 348 4.47 -14.91 14.95
N VAL A 349 4.26 -14.42 13.70
CA VAL A 349 3.35 -13.29 13.43
C VAL A 349 1.92 -13.61 13.84
N ASN A 350 1.42 -14.80 13.51
CA ASN A 350 0.07 -15.22 13.88
C ASN A 350 -0.13 -15.23 15.39
N GLU A 351 0.84 -15.75 16.16
CA GLU A 351 0.76 -15.77 17.62
C GLU A 351 0.84 -14.37 18.24
N ALA A 352 1.72 -13.51 17.71
CA ALA A 352 1.80 -12.11 18.15
C ALA A 352 0.49 -11.36 17.93
N LEU A 353 -0.17 -11.58 16.78
CA LEU A 353 -1.48 -11.00 16.48
C LEU A 353 -2.59 -11.51 17.39
N ARG A 354 -2.58 -12.82 17.74
CA ARG A 354 -3.55 -13.42 18.70
C ARG A 354 -3.38 -12.84 20.09
N ASP A 355 -2.13 -12.74 20.57
CA ASP A 355 -1.83 -12.14 21.86
C ASP A 355 -2.28 -10.68 21.91
N TRP A 356 -1.95 -9.92 20.86
CA TRP A 356 -2.35 -8.51 20.78
C TRP A 356 -3.88 -8.34 20.80
N ALA A 357 -4.62 -9.14 20.02
CA ALA A 357 -6.09 -9.12 20.02
C ALA A 357 -6.69 -9.43 21.39
N ALA A 358 -6.05 -10.34 22.17
CA ALA A 358 -6.53 -10.73 23.49
C ALA A 358 -6.16 -9.74 24.61
N SER A 359 -5.19 -8.85 24.40
CA SER A 359 -4.61 -8.00 25.44
C SER A 359 -4.38 -6.54 25.02
N TYR A 360 -5.06 -6.06 23.98
CA TYR A 360 -4.74 -4.80 23.32
C TYR A 360 -4.85 -3.57 24.25
N ASP A 361 -5.69 -3.61 25.28
CA ASP A 361 -5.85 -2.50 26.24
C ASP A 361 -4.53 -2.07 26.85
N ALA A 362 -3.71 -3.01 27.28
CA ALA A 362 -2.40 -2.76 27.88
C ALA A 362 -1.23 -2.97 26.90
N THR A 363 -1.48 -3.58 25.76
CA THR A 363 -0.46 -4.11 24.86
C THR A 363 -0.44 -3.37 23.51
N HIS A 364 0.77 -3.11 23.01
CA HIS A 364 1.00 -2.70 21.63
C HIS A 364 1.77 -3.79 20.88
N TYR A 365 1.35 -4.06 19.65
CA TYR A 365 2.07 -4.94 18.74
C TYR A 365 3.13 -4.14 17.97
N CYS A 366 4.40 -4.38 18.27
CA CYS A 366 5.53 -3.72 17.59
C CYS A 366 5.90 -4.50 16.34
N LEU A 367 5.37 -4.09 15.18
CA LEU A 367 5.63 -4.76 13.90
C LEU A 367 7.00 -4.37 13.32
N GLY A 368 7.82 -5.38 12.99
CA GLY A 368 9.22 -5.18 12.56
C GLY A 368 9.43 -4.88 11.09
N THR A 369 8.38 -4.71 10.29
CA THR A 369 8.48 -4.62 8.83
C THR A 369 7.50 -3.60 8.25
N ALA A 370 7.69 -3.21 6.99
CA ALA A 370 6.77 -2.32 6.25
C ALA A 370 5.58 -3.10 5.64
N LEU A 371 5.15 -4.17 6.30
CA LEU A 371 3.99 -4.99 5.97
C LEU A 371 2.92 -4.81 7.06
N GLY A 372 1.80 -5.54 6.92
CA GLY A 372 0.73 -5.53 7.90
C GLY A 372 -0.37 -4.52 7.56
N PRO A 373 -1.46 -4.52 8.37
CA PRO A 373 -2.59 -3.63 8.14
C PRO A 373 -2.18 -2.17 8.38
N TYR A 374 -2.87 -1.25 7.71
CA TYR A 374 -2.74 0.17 8.04
C TYR A 374 -3.04 0.38 9.53
N PRO A 375 -2.26 1.22 10.29
CA PRO A 375 -1.22 2.15 9.82
C PRO A 375 0.23 1.62 9.91
N PHE A 376 0.46 0.35 10.17
CA PHE A 376 1.83 -0.19 10.39
C PHE A 376 2.83 0.11 9.27
N PRO A 377 2.50 -0.04 7.97
CA PRO A 377 3.44 0.30 6.91
C PRO A 377 3.87 1.76 6.97
N GLN A 378 2.93 2.67 7.27
CA GLN A 378 3.18 4.10 7.36
C GLN A 378 4.04 4.46 8.59
N ILE A 379 3.74 3.85 9.74
CA ILE A 379 4.53 3.98 10.98
C ILE A 379 5.97 3.52 10.74
N CYS A 380 6.13 2.34 10.15
CA CYS A 380 7.45 1.79 9.84
C CYS A 380 8.21 2.70 8.86
N ALA A 381 7.59 3.13 7.78
CA ALA A 381 8.20 4.05 6.82
C ALA A 381 8.64 5.36 7.50
N ARG A 382 7.79 5.96 8.33
CA ARG A 382 8.10 7.19 9.07
C ARG A 382 9.33 7.04 9.95
N PHE A 383 9.38 6.01 10.79
CA PHE A 383 10.49 5.81 11.72
C PHE A 383 11.78 5.31 11.04
N GLN A 384 11.68 4.70 9.87
CA GLN A 384 12.86 4.34 9.08
C GLN A 384 13.36 5.46 8.15
N ALA A 385 12.58 6.54 7.94
CA ALA A 385 12.94 7.65 7.06
C ALA A 385 14.28 8.30 7.39
N VAL A 386 14.68 8.24 8.64
CA VAL A 386 15.97 8.77 9.12
C VAL A 386 17.16 8.23 8.32
N ILE A 387 17.09 6.99 7.84
CA ILE A 387 18.14 6.36 7.04
C ILE A 387 18.37 7.13 5.74
N GLY A 388 17.29 7.35 4.98
CA GLY A 388 17.36 8.05 3.69
C GLY A 388 17.65 9.53 3.84
N ASN A 389 17.03 10.20 4.82
CA ASN A 389 17.26 11.61 5.07
C ASN A 389 18.73 11.89 5.40
N GLU A 390 19.32 11.10 6.27
CA GLU A 390 20.76 11.20 6.58
C GLU A 390 21.64 10.86 5.37
N ALA A 391 21.33 9.76 4.65
CA ALA A 391 22.12 9.31 3.51
C ALA A 391 22.15 10.39 2.42
N LYS A 392 21.00 11.00 2.10
CA LYS A 392 20.87 12.06 1.11
C LYS A 392 21.70 13.29 1.48
N ALA A 393 21.52 13.79 2.70
CA ALA A 393 22.27 14.94 3.20
C ALA A 393 23.78 14.69 3.27
N GLN A 394 24.21 13.53 3.79
CA GLN A 394 25.62 13.16 3.89
C GLN A 394 26.27 12.97 2.52
N PHE A 395 25.55 12.43 1.55
CA PHE A 395 26.07 12.23 0.20
C PHE A 395 26.23 13.58 -0.51
N GLU A 396 25.23 14.44 -0.44
CA GLU A 396 25.26 15.78 -1.03
C GLU A 396 26.38 16.64 -0.41
N GLN A 397 26.52 16.62 0.91
CA GLN A 397 27.62 17.32 1.60
C GLN A 397 29.02 16.87 1.12
N ARG A 398 29.19 15.58 0.79
CA ARG A 398 30.48 15.02 0.38
C ARG A 398 30.79 15.19 -1.10
N THR A 399 29.76 15.18 -1.95
CA THR A 399 29.94 15.05 -3.39
C THR A 399 29.37 16.21 -4.18
N ALA A 400 28.62 17.13 -3.54
CA ALA A 400 27.85 18.24 -4.14
C ALA A 400 26.86 17.78 -5.23
N ARG A 401 26.42 16.53 -5.20
CA ARG A 401 25.44 15.96 -6.14
C ARG A 401 24.60 14.85 -5.47
N GLN A 402 23.57 14.37 -6.14
CA GLN A 402 22.82 13.16 -5.76
C GLN A 402 23.50 11.90 -6.32
N PRO A 403 23.29 10.70 -5.72
CA PRO A 403 23.78 9.45 -6.26
C PRO A 403 23.09 9.08 -7.57
N ASP A 404 23.79 8.36 -8.45
CA ASP A 404 23.17 7.83 -9.69
C ASP A 404 22.26 6.64 -9.39
N LEU A 405 22.56 5.91 -8.30
CA LEU A 405 21.89 4.66 -7.94
C LEU A 405 21.87 4.47 -6.42
N VAL A 406 20.72 4.10 -5.88
CA VAL A 406 20.56 3.63 -4.49
C VAL A 406 20.09 2.19 -4.51
N ILE A 407 20.81 1.30 -3.82
CA ILE A 407 20.52 -0.13 -3.75
C ILE A 407 20.20 -0.51 -2.30
N ALA A 408 19.15 -1.30 -2.10
CA ALA A 408 18.81 -1.87 -0.80
C ALA A 408 18.30 -3.31 -0.95
N CYS A 409 18.64 -4.19 0.01
CA CYS A 409 18.02 -5.50 0.08
C CYS A 409 16.55 -5.38 0.53
N VAL A 410 15.70 -6.26 0.00
CA VAL A 410 14.26 -6.30 0.30
C VAL A 410 13.91 -7.66 0.91
N GLY A 411 13.69 -7.65 2.22
CA GLY A 411 13.02 -8.73 2.93
C GLY A 411 11.57 -8.33 3.21
N GLY A 412 11.27 -7.84 4.43
CA GLY A 412 9.99 -7.18 4.75
C GLY A 412 9.90 -5.72 4.30
N GLY A 413 10.93 -5.16 3.65
CA GLY A 413 10.94 -3.83 3.06
C GLY A 413 11.32 -2.67 3.99
N SER A 414 11.51 -2.90 5.29
CA SER A 414 11.68 -1.79 6.25
C SER A 414 12.94 -0.94 6.01
N ASN A 415 14.10 -1.55 5.68
CA ASN A 415 15.30 -0.79 5.34
C ASN A 415 15.19 -0.14 3.95
N ALA A 416 14.60 -0.83 3.00
CA ALA A 416 14.44 -0.32 1.63
C ALA A 416 13.53 0.92 1.61
N ILE A 417 12.34 0.87 2.23
CA ILE A 417 11.49 2.06 2.33
C ILE A 417 12.19 3.16 3.13
N GLY A 418 12.96 2.80 4.16
CA GLY A 418 13.70 3.75 4.98
C GLY A 418 14.70 4.58 4.17
N ILE A 419 15.44 3.96 3.24
CA ILE A 419 16.40 4.70 2.42
C ILE A 419 15.75 5.28 1.15
N PHE A 420 14.84 4.56 0.49
CA PHE A 420 14.32 4.95 -0.82
C PHE A 420 13.42 6.18 -0.76
N GLN A 421 12.59 6.33 0.27
CA GLN A 421 11.60 7.41 0.31
C GLN A 421 12.20 8.81 0.22
N ALA A 422 13.44 9.03 0.68
CA ALA A 422 14.12 10.31 0.56
C ALA A 422 14.55 10.62 -0.89
N PHE A 423 14.66 9.60 -1.75
CA PHE A 423 15.10 9.73 -3.13
C PHE A 423 13.96 9.55 -4.15
N ILE A 424 12.76 9.14 -3.73
CA ILE A 424 11.60 9.00 -4.63
C ILE A 424 11.31 10.30 -5.43
N PRO A 425 11.43 11.50 -4.84
CA PRO A 425 11.20 12.75 -5.59
C PRO A 425 12.29 13.07 -6.62
N ASP A 426 13.44 12.39 -6.58
CA ASP A 426 14.57 12.67 -7.45
C ASP A 426 14.55 11.72 -8.66
N GLU A 427 13.86 12.06 -9.72
CA GLU A 427 13.65 11.20 -10.90
C GLU A 427 14.95 10.68 -11.56
N GLN A 428 16.06 11.41 -11.41
CA GLN A 428 17.37 10.99 -11.91
C GLN A 428 18.05 9.91 -11.06
N VAL A 429 17.58 9.67 -9.83
CA VAL A 429 18.18 8.66 -8.94
C VAL A 429 17.50 7.32 -9.18
N LYS A 430 18.22 6.34 -9.66
CA LYS A 430 17.71 4.99 -9.85
C LYS A 430 17.63 4.25 -8.51
N LEU A 431 16.46 3.68 -8.21
CA LEU A 431 16.23 2.88 -7.01
C LEU A 431 16.16 1.40 -7.37
N VAL A 432 16.96 0.57 -6.70
CA VAL A 432 17.01 -0.88 -6.96
C VAL A 432 16.85 -1.66 -5.66
N GLY A 433 15.73 -2.38 -5.55
CA GLY A 433 15.50 -3.37 -4.49
C GLY A 433 16.04 -4.74 -4.91
N VAL A 434 16.76 -5.41 -4.01
CA VAL A 434 17.32 -6.76 -4.25
C VAL A 434 16.65 -7.75 -3.31
N GLU A 435 15.92 -8.70 -3.85
CA GLU A 435 15.29 -9.80 -3.11
C GLU A 435 16.16 -11.05 -3.08
N ALA A 436 15.90 -11.93 -2.10
CA ALA A 436 16.62 -13.21 -2.01
C ALA A 436 16.07 -14.19 -3.05
N GLY A 437 16.85 -14.45 -4.10
CA GLY A 437 16.50 -15.34 -5.21
C GLY A 437 16.54 -16.83 -4.87
N GLY A 438 17.19 -17.22 -3.76
CA GLY A 438 17.23 -18.62 -3.32
C GLY A 438 17.81 -19.57 -4.37
N TYR A 439 17.12 -20.70 -4.54
CA TYR A 439 17.51 -21.77 -5.49
C TYR A 439 16.76 -21.69 -6.81
N GLY A 440 15.69 -20.89 -6.93
CA GLY A 440 14.85 -20.77 -8.12
C GLY A 440 13.60 -19.95 -7.86
N LEU A 441 12.69 -19.85 -8.85
CA LEU A 441 11.42 -19.11 -8.76
C LEU A 441 10.24 -19.98 -8.33
N GLY A 442 10.45 -21.25 -8.00
CA GLY A 442 9.43 -22.17 -7.50
C GLY A 442 8.93 -21.81 -6.09
N VAL A 443 7.77 -22.34 -5.72
CA VAL A 443 7.19 -22.15 -4.39
C VAL A 443 8.10 -22.77 -3.31
N GLY A 444 8.54 -21.95 -2.36
CA GLY A 444 9.43 -22.38 -1.28
C GLY A 444 10.92 -22.33 -1.63
N GLU A 445 11.28 -21.97 -2.86
CA GLU A 445 12.69 -21.91 -3.31
C GLU A 445 13.32 -20.54 -3.10
N ASN A 446 12.52 -19.48 -2.95
CA ASN A 446 12.98 -18.10 -2.84
C ASN A 446 12.14 -17.26 -1.89
N ALA A 447 12.59 -16.01 -1.66
CA ALA A 447 11.83 -14.95 -1.00
C ALA A 447 11.66 -13.71 -1.92
N ALA A 448 11.64 -13.93 -3.24
CA ALA A 448 11.54 -12.91 -4.29
C ALA A 448 10.07 -12.67 -4.65
N ARG A 449 9.31 -12.07 -3.74
CA ARG A 449 7.84 -11.90 -3.86
C ARG A 449 7.40 -11.00 -5.02
N PHE A 450 8.22 -10.02 -5.40
CA PHE A 450 7.94 -9.15 -6.55
C PHE A 450 8.26 -9.81 -7.90
N GLN A 451 9.02 -10.92 -7.89
CA GLN A 451 9.36 -11.70 -9.08
C GLN A 451 8.39 -12.86 -9.30
N SER A 452 8.01 -13.58 -8.23
CA SER A 452 7.24 -14.82 -8.30
C SER A 452 6.00 -14.84 -7.39
N GLY A 453 5.75 -13.77 -6.64
CA GLY A 453 4.60 -13.67 -5.73
C GLY A 453 3.27 -13.55 -6.48
N ARG A 454 2.18 -13.99 -5.82
CA ARG A 454 0.81 -13.77 -6.28
C ARG A 454 0.16 -12.70 -5.42
N LEU A 455 -0.70 -11.88 -6.03
CA LEU A 455 -1.52 -10.92 -5.30
C LEU A 455 -2.45 -11.68 -4.34
N GLY A 456 -2.53 -11.19 -3.12
CA GLY A 456 -3.37 -11.77 -2.08
C GLY A 456 -3.28 -10.97 -0.78
N VAL A 457 -4.00 -11.43 0.25
CA VAL A 457 -3.96 -10.83 1.59
C VAL A 457 -3.04 -11.65 2.48
N LEU A 458 -2.08 -11.00 3.12
CA LEU A 458 -1.17 -11.61 4.08
C LEU A 458 -1.02 -10.71 5.31
N HIS A 459 -1.26 -11.26 6.51
CA HIS A 459 -1.13 -10.53 7.77
C HIS A 459 -1.85 -9.17 7.79
N GLY A 460 -3.04 -9.11 7.18
CA GLY A 460 -3.91 -7.94 7.22
C GLY A 460 -3.69 -6.86 6.17
N ASN A 461 -2.81 -7.06 5.19
CA ASN A 461 -2.67 -6.19 4.03
C ASN A 461 -2.65 -6.96 2.71
N ARG A 462 -2.95 -6.24 1.62
CA ARG A 462 -2.92 -6.74 0.24
C ARG A 462 -1.61 -6.35 -0.44
#